data_3ddfe5a1a075be76be010737137c0112
#
_entry.id   3ddfe5a1a075be76be010737137c0112
#
_cell.length_a   1.000
_cell.length_b   1.000
_cell.length_c   1.000
_cell.angle_alpha   90.00
_cell.angle_beta   90.00
_cell.angle_gamma   90.00
#
_symmetry.space_group_name_H-M   'P 1'
#
loop_
_entity.id
_entity.type
_entity.pdbx_description
1 polymer ?
#
loop_
_entity_poly.entity_id
_entity_poly.type
_entity_poly.pdbx_seq_one_letter_code
_entity_poly.pdbx_strand_id
1 'polypeptide(L)'
;MKKITAAITGVGAYLPEYILDNFELSKMVDTSDEWIMTRVGIKTRRILKGEGLGTSYMTEKAVNDLLEKTNTDPLDIDMIICATVTPDMFFPSTANLTAAKCGLKNAFGFDILAACSGFIFALVTAAQYIETGRNKKVIVVGGDKMSSIIDPTDRATLPLFGDGAAAVLLEPNTEGYGLIDSITRSDGNGGKHLYMKAGGSAYPATEETVRNRWHYAHQDGQSVFK
;
A
#
# COMPACT_ATOMS: atom_id res chain seq x y z
N MET A 1 11.23 34.73 -3.88
CA MET A 1 10.65 33.67 -4.71
C MET A 1 9.38 33.20 -4.02
N LYS A 2 8.29 32.94 -4.75
CA LYS A 2 7.10 32.31 -4.17
C LYS A 2 7.47 30.91 -3.67
N LYS A 3 6.96 30.50 -2.51
CA LYS A 3 7.15 29.14 -1.97
C LYS A 3 6.45 28.16 -2.91
N ILE A 4 7.18 27.13 -3.35
CA ILE A 4 6.59 26.02 -4.09
C ILE A 4 6.11 25.00 -3.07
N THR A 5 4.88 24.52 -3.24
CA THR A 5 4.29 23.41 -2.49
C THR A 5 3.97 22.27 -3.44
N ALA A 6 3.86 21.04 -2.93
CA ALA A 6 3.41 19.90 -3.71
C ALA A 6 1.89 19.78 -3.59
N ALA A 7 1.18 19.96 -4.70
CA ALA A 7 -0.26 19.81 -4.75
C ALA A 7 -0.67 18.45 -5.33
N ILE A 8 -1.72 17.85 -4.78
CA ILE A 8 -2.37 16.69 -5.39
C ILE A 8 -3.26 17.19 -6.52
N THR A 9 -2.93 16.84 -7.76
CA THR A 9 -3.62 17.25 -8.98
C THR A 9 -4.43 16.14 -9.62
N GLY A 10 -4.20 14.89 -9.20
CA GLY A 10 -4.93 13.74 -9.70
C GLY A 10 -4.98 12.61 -8.68
N VAL A 11 -6.02 11.78 -8.80
CA VAL A 11 -6.20 10.58 -7.99
C VAL A 11 -6.69 9.43 -8.85
N GLY A 12 -6.21 8.23 -8.56
CA GLY A 12 -6.65 6.98 -9.18
C GLY A 12 -6.73 5.87 -8.16
N ALA A 13 -7.52 4.84 -8.43
CA ALA A 13 -7.69 3.72 -7.52
C ALA A 13 -8.04 2.42 -8.26
N TYR A 14 -7.72 1.31 -7.61
CA TYR A 14 -8.20 -0.01 -8.03
C TYR A 14 -8.62 -0.82 -6.82
N LEU A 15 -9.82 -1.35 -6.89
CA LEU A 15 -10.36 -2.31 -5.93
C LEU A 15 -10.62 -3.64 -6.65
N PRO A 16 -10.09 -4.77 -6.17
CA PRO A 16 -10.40 -6.09 -6.73
C PRO A 16 -11.90 -6.37 -6.82
N GLU A 17 -12.32 -7.14 -7.81
CA GLU A 17 -13.74 -7.41 -8.06
C GLU A 17 -14.36 -8.33 -6.99
N TYR A 18 -13.59 -9.32 -6.50
CA TYR A 18 -14.11 -10.28 -5.54
C TYR A 18 -14.36 -9.63 -4.18
N ILE A 19 -15.59 -9.80 -3.70
CA ILE A 19 -16.07 -9.29 -2.40
C ILE A 19 -16.17 -10.47 -1.44
N LEU A 20 -15.39 -10.43 -0.36
CA LEU A 20 -15.50 -11.33 0.78
C LEU A 20 -16.36 -10.66 1.86
N ASP A 21 -17.58 -11.11 2.04
CA ASP A 21 -18.48 -10.61 3.08
C ASP A 21 -18.31 -11.36 4.42
N ASN A 22 -19.00 -10.87 5.45
CA ASN A 22 -18.91 -11.46 6.79
C ASN A 22 -19.56 -12.85 6.87
N PHE A 23 -20.56 -13.16 6.02
CA PHE A 23 -21.20 -14.47 6.00
C PHE A 23 -20.29 -15.53 5.39
N GLU A 24 -19.58 -15.18 4.32
CA GLU A 24 -18.59 -16.09 3.74
C GLU A 24 -17.41 -16.28 4.70
N LEU A 25 -16.94 -15.19 5.33
CA LEU A 25 -15.85 -15.24 6.30
C LEU A 25 -16.17 -16.08 7.53
N SER A 26 -17.43 -16.08 8.01
CA SER A 26 -17.88 -16.93 9.12
C SER A 26 -17.82 -18.43 8.84
N LYS A 27 -17.71 -18.84 7.57
CA LYS A 27 -17.47 -20.24 7.18
C LYS A 27 -15.99 -20.62 7.24
N MET A 28 -15.08 -19.63 7.30
CA MET A 28 -13.62 -19.83 7.33
C MET A 28 -13.07 -19.84 8.75
N VAL A 29 -13.60 -18.96 9.62
CA VAL A 29 -13.17 -18.81 11.02
C VAL A 29 -14.36 -18.63 11.95
N ASP A 30 -14.17 -18.94 13.23
CA ASP A 30 -15.22 -18.81 14.27
C ASP A 30 -15.51 -17.32 14.56
N THR A 31 -16.47 -16.74 13.83
CA THR A 31 -16.91 -15.34 13.92
C THR A 31 -18.35 -15.19 13.43
N SER A 32 -18.92 -13.99 13.54
CA SER A 32 -20.24 -13.64 12.99
C SER A 32 -20.22 -12.21 12.43
N ASP A 33 -21.22 -11.92 11.56
CA ASP A 33 -21.43 -10.56 11.06
C ASP A 33 -21.64 -9.57 12.21
N GLU A 34 -22.45 -9.91 13.20
CA GLU A 34 -22.72 -9.08 14.38
C GLU A 34 -21.42 -8.78 15.15
N TRP A 35 -20.60 -9.81 15.37
CA TRP A 35 -19.32 -9.65 16.10
C TRP A 35 -18.37 -8.70 15.34
N ILE A 36 -18.21 -8.91 14.04
CA ILE A 36 -17.34 -8.09 13.18
C ILE A 36 -17.85 -6.65 13.13
N MET A 37 -19.14 -6.46 12.90
CA MET A 37 -19.74 -5.13 12.80
C MET A 37 -19.60 -4.33 14.10
N THR A 38 -19.83 -4.98 15.25
CA THR A 38 -19.73 -4.33 16.56
C THR A 38 -18.29 -3.97 16.91
N ARG A 39 -17.30 -4.79 16.53
CA ARG A 39 -15.89 -4.62 16.90
C ARG A 39 -15.10 -3.73 15.96
N VAL A 40 -15.33 -3.85 14.64
CA VAL A 40 -14.51 -3.22 13.62
C VAL A 40 -15.30 -2.49 12.54
N GLY A 41 -16.63 -2.70 12.45
CA GLY A 41 -17.50 -2.01 11.50
C GLY A 41 -17.31 -2.40 10.03
N ILE A 42 -16.58 -3.47 9.73
CA ILE A 42 -16.25 -3.88 8.36
C ILE A 42 -17.31 -4.86 7.83
N LYS A 43 -18.04 -4.49 6.78
CA LYS A 43 -19.02 -5.35 6.11
C LYS A 43 -18.40 -6.29 5.09
N THR A 44 -17.45 -5.80 4.31
CA THR A 44 -16.86 -6.54 3.18
C THR A 44 -15.39 -6.20 3.03
N ARG A 45 -14.62 -7.08 2.36
CA ARG A 45 -13.24 -6.89 1.92
C ARG A 45 -13.15 -7.19 0.43
N ARG A 46 -12.29 -6.47 -0.26
CA ARG A 46 -11.92 -6.78 -1.64
C ARG A 46 -10.71 -7.69 -1.62
N ILE A 47 -10.74 -8.78 -2.39
CA ILE A 47 -9.64 -9.76 -2.44
C ILE A 47 -9.21 -9.96 -3.89
N LEU A 48 -7.93 -9.79 -4.15
CA LEU A 48 -7.35 -10.04 -5.48
C LEU A 48 -7.17 -11.54 -5.69
N LYS A 49 -8.00 -12.10 -6.56
CA LYS A 49 -7.89 -13.51 -6.98
C LYS A 49 -7.21 -13.61 -8.34
N GLY A 50 -6.42 -14.64 -8.53
CA GLY A 50 -5.69 -14.95 -9.75
C GLY A 50 -4.26 -15.35 -9.45
N GLU A 51 -3.79 -16.40 -10.11
CA GLU A 51 -2.42 -16.85 -10.00
C GLU A 51 -1.47 -15.82 -10.63
N GLY A 52 -0.33 -15.56 -9.95
CA GLY A 52 0.68 -14.60 -10.41
C GLY A 52 0.28 -13.12 -10.30
N LEU A 53 -0.92 -12.81 -9.80
CA LEU A 53 -1.35 -11.43 -9.58
C LEU A 53 -0.87 -10.95 -8.21
N GLY A 54 0.00 -9.96 -8.19
CA GLY A 54 0.56 -9.34 -6.99
C GLY A 54 0.15 -7.88 -6.82
N THR A 55 0.83 -7.20 -5.92
CA THR A 55 0.59 -5.77 -5.64
C THR A 55 0.84 -4.90 -6.87
N SER A 56 1.85 -5.23 -7.70
CA SER A 56 2.14 -4.49 -8.93
C SER A 56 1.00 -4.51 -9.96
N TYR A 57 0.14 -5.53 -9.95
CA TYR A 57 -1.05 -5.55 -10.78
C TYR A 57 -2.07 -4.49 -10.32
N MET A 58 -2.29 -4.36 -9.01
CA MET A 58 -3.24 -3.39 -8.47
C MET A 58 -2.74 -1.96 -8.63
N THR A 59 -1.44 -1.74 -8.37
CA THR A 59 -0.82 -0.41 -8.54
C THR A 59 -0.78 0.02 -9.99
N GLU A 60 -0.55 -0.88 -10.96
CA GLU A 60 -0.71 -0.63 -12.39
C GLU A 60 -2.10 -0.10 -12.72
N LYS A 61 -3.16 -0.76 -12.23
CA LYS A 61 -4.55 -0.34 -12.49
C LYS A 61 -4.86 1.02 -11.87
N ALA A 62 -4.40 1.26 -10.63
CA ALA A 62 -4.60 2.53 -9.95
C ALA A 62 -3.86 3.69 -10.65
N VAL A 63 -2.64 3.45 -11.12
CA VAL A 63 -1.86 4.45 -11.86
C VAL A 63 -2.47 4.72 -13.24
N ASN A 64 -2.91 3.70 -13.98
CA ASN A 64 -3.58 3.89 -15.26
C ASN A 64 -4.91 4.65 -15.10
N ASP A 65 -5.71 4.37 -14.08
CA ASP A 65 -6.93 5.13 -13.74
C ASP A 65 -6.62 6.61 -13.45
N LEU A 66 -5.52 6.89 -12.74
CA LEU A 66 -5.03 8.25 -12.50
C LEU A 66 -4.62 8.96 -13.80
N LEU A 67 -3.79 8.31 -14.63
CA LEU A 67 -3.29 8.89 -15.89
C LEU A 67 -4.45 9.20 -16.86
N GLU A 68 -5.42 8.30 -16.95
CA GLU A 68 -6.63 8.50 -17.77
C GLU A 68 -7.46 9.69 -17.28
N LYS A 69 -7.78 9.74 -15.98
CA LYS A 69 -8.58 10.81 -15.37
C LYS A 69 -7.94 12.20 -15.49
N THR A 70 -6.61 12.25 -15.44
CA THR A 70 -5.87 13.52 -15.54
C THR A 70 -5.44 13.87 -16.97
N ASN A 71 -5.67 12.97 -17.91
CA ASN A 71 -5.13 13.08 -19.29
C ASN A 71 -3.62 13.35 -19.30
N THR A 72 -2.87 12.69 -18.38
CA THR A 72 -1.43 12.86 -18.25
C THR A 72 -0.69 11.85 -19.13
N ASP A 73 0.27 12.34 -19.93
CA ASP A 73 1.15 11.45 -20.71
C ASP A 73 2.07 10.69 -19.74
N PRO A 74 2.13 9.34 -19.80
CA PRO A 74 3.09 8.56 -19.03
C PRO A 74 4.54 9.02 -19.11
N LEU A 75 4.93 9.60 -20.27
CA LEU A 75 6.29 10.14 -20.49
C LEU A 75 6.58 11.43 -19.71
N ASP A 76 5.55 12.12 -19.22
CA ASP A 76 5.71 13.32 -18.40
C ASP A 76 6.04 13.01 -16.94
N ILE A 77 5.90 11.75 -16.50
CA ILE A 77 6.16 11.37 -15.13
C ILE A 77 7.66 11.25 -14.87
N ASP A 78 8.14 12.00 -13.89
CA ASP A 78 9.56 12.05 -13.51
C ASP A 78 9.93 11.00 -12.46
N MET A 79 8.95 10.59 -11.63
CA MET A 79 9.22 9.72 -10.48
C MET A 79 7.96 8.99 -10.04
N ILE A 80 8.14 7.78 -9.53
CA ILE A 80 7.09 7.02 -8.84
C ILE A 80 7.61 6.47 -7.52
N ILE A 81 6.86 6.65 -6.43
CA ILE A 81 7.13 6.00 -5.14
C ILE A 81 5.96 5.07 -4.82
N CYS A 82 6.26 3.82 -4.50
CA CYS A 82 5.26 2.86 -4.05
C CYS A 82 5.40 2.61 -2.54
N ALA A 83 4.31 2.78 -1.80
CA ALA A 83 4.22 2.38 -0.40
C ALA A 83 3.55 1.01 -0.33
N THR A 84 4.29 -0.02 0.09
CA THR A 84 3.78 -1.38 0.22
C THR A 84 4.54 -2.20 1.26
N VAL A 85 3.85 -3.15 1.91
CA VAL A 85 4.46 -4.22 2.73
C VAL A 85 4.32 -5.59 2.08
N THR A 86 3.65 -5.66 0.92
CA THR A 86 3.40 -6.88 0.16
C THR A 86 3.91 -6.75 -1.27
N PRO A 87 5.22 -6.43 -1.47
CA PRO A 87 5.77 -6.35 -2.81
C PRO A 87 5.63 -7.71 -3.51
N ASP A 88 5.58 -7.72 -4.83
CA ASP A 88 5.53 -8.97 -5.62
C ASP A 88 6.76 -9.84 -5.32
N MET A 89 7.90 -9.21 -5.10
CA MET A 89 9.20 -9.80 -4.78
C MET A 89 10.12 -8.74 -4.14
N PHE A 90 11.23 -9.14 -3.52
CA PHE A 90 12.16 -8.19 -2.90
C PHE A 90 12.78 -7.20 -3.90
N PHE A 91 13.07 -7.67 -5.09
CA PHE A 91 13.54 -6.85 -6.22
C PHE A 91 13.20 -7.54 -7.55
N PRO A 92 12.91 -6.76 -8.61
CA PRO A 92 12.82 -5.30 -8.64
C PRO A 92 11.69 -4.76 -7.75
N SER A 93 11.76 -3.46 -7.41
CA SER A 93 10.73 -2.80 -6.58
C SER A 93 9.36 -2.78 -7.28
N THR A 94 8.29 -2.76 -6.48
CA THR A 94 6.91 -2.62 -6.99
C THR A 94 6.73 -1.34 -7.80
N ALA A 95 7.37 -0.23 -7.38
CA ALA A 95 7.38 1.02 -8.13
C ALA A 95 7.94 0.84 -9.55
N ASN A 96 9.08 0.12 -9.71
CA ASN A 96 9.67 -0.12 -11.02
C ASN A 96 8.85 -1.09 -11.88
N LEU A 97 8.24 -2.11 -11.28
CA LEU A 97 7.30 -2.99 -11.97
C LEU A 97 6.07 -2.21 -12.48
N THR A 98 5.52 -1.34 -11.64
CA THR A 98 4.39 -0.46 -11.99
C THR A 98 4.77 0.52 -13.09
N ALA A 99 5.94 1.17 -12.99
CA ALA A 99 6.45 2.08 -14.01
C ALA A 99 6.56 1.40 -15.38
N ALA A 100 7.12 0.19 -15.41
CA ALA A 100 7.25 -0.58 -16.66
C ALA A 100 5.89 -0.91 -17.27
N LYS A 101 4.92 -1.36 -16.46
CA LYS A 101 3.57 -1.72 -16.89
C LYS A 101 2.75 -0.52 -17.39
N CYS A 102 2.95 0.66 -16.78
CA CYS A 102 2.26 1.90 -17.14
C CYS A 102 3.00 2.75 -18.20
N GLY A 103 4.16 2.31 -18.69
CA GLY A 103 4.93 3.04 -19.70
C GLY A 103 5.61 4.31 -19.20
N LEU A 104 5.90 4.44 -17.91
CA LEU A 104 6.56 5.59 -17.29
C LEU A 104 8.08 5.58 -17.56
N LYS A 105 8.45 5.69 -18.84
CA LYS A 105 9.84 5.45 -19.29
C LYS A 105 10.86 6.47 -18.79
N ASN A 106 10.41 7.67 -18.41
CA ASN A 106 11.26 8.75 -17.91
C ASN A 106 11.33 8.77 -16.39
N ALA A 107 10.48 7.98 -15.71
CA ALA A 107 10.43 7.95 -14.25
C ALA A 107 11.50 7.03 -13.65
N PHE A 108 12.15 7.48 -12.59
CA PHE A 108 12.81 6.58 -11.65
C PHE A 108 11.86 6.26 -10.49
N GLY A 109 12.08 5.14 -9.79
CA GLY A 109 11.19 4.77 -8.71
C GLY A 109 11.83 3.87 -7.67
N PHE A 110 11.21 3.84 -6.49
CA PHE A 110 11.55 2.97 -5.37
C PHE A 110 10.34 2.73 -4.46
N ASP A 111 10.45 1.68 -3.63
CA ASP A 111 9.41 1.36 -2.64
C ASP A 111 9.77 1.95 -1.27
N ILE A 112 8.73 2.32 -0.50
CA ILE A 112 8.82 2.66 0.92
C ILE A 112 8.08 1.60 1.72
N LEU A 113 8.80 0.96 2.65
CA LEU A 113 8.26 0.00 3.59
C LEU A 113 8.10 0.67 4.95
N ALA A 114 6.91 1.20 5.22
CA ALA A 114 6.54 1.82 6.49
C ALA A 114 5.11 1.47 6.93
N ALA A 115 4.62 0.32 6.49
CA ALA A 115 3.30 -0.24 6.79
C ALA A 115 2.17 0.80 6.65
N CYS A 116 1.27 0.88 7.64
CA CYS A 116 0.09 1.76 7.59
C CYS A 116 0.44 3.25 7.43
N SER A 117 1.66 3.68 7.79
CA SER A 117 2.15 5.05 7.59
C SER A 117 2.85 5.25 6.24
N GLY A 118 3.04 4.18 5.47
CA GLY A 118 3.85 4.17 4.25
C GLY A 118 3.40 5.21 3.22
N PHE A 119 2.09 5.33 2.98
CA PHE A 119 1.57 6.30 2.02
C PHE A 119 1.88 7.76 2.44
N ILE A 120 1.73 8.09 3.73
CA ILE A 120 2.06 9.43 4.24
C ILE A 120 3.57 9.69 4.12
N PHE A 121 4.41 8.71 4.44
CA PHE A 121 5.86 8.85 4.31
C PHE A 121 6.28 9.02 2.84
N ALA A 122 5.65 8.27 1.94
CA ALA A 122 5.86 8.41 0.50
C ALA A 122 5.43 9.80 -0.01
N LEU A 123 4.25 10.29 0.46
CA LEU A 123 3.72 11.61 0.10
C LEU A 123 4.66 12.73 0.54
N VAL A 124 5.12 12.70 1.81
CA VAL A 124 6.06 13.69 2.35
C VAL A 124 7.40 13.63 1.61
N THR A 125 7.88 12.43 1.30
CA THR A 125 9.12 12.24 0.53
C THR A 125 8.98 12.83 -0.88
N ALA A 126 7.91 12.51 -1.59
CA ALA A 126 7.64 13.03 -2.93
C ALA A 126 7.51 14.55 -2.94
N ALA A 127 6.86 15.14 -1.91
CA ALA A 127 6.73 16.58 -1.78
C ALA A 127 8.08 17.29 -1.76
N GLN A 128 9.11 16.71 -1.13
CA GLN A 128 10.45 17.31 -1.11
C GLN A 128 11.07 17.39 -2.51
N TYR A 129 10.83 16.42 -3.38
CA TYR A 129 11.31 16.48 -4.77
C TYR A 129 10.61 17.57 -5.58
N ILE A 130 9.33 17.80 -5.33
CA ILE A 130 8.55 18.88 -5.96
C ILE A 130 8.98 20.25 -5.42
N GLU A 131 9.03 20.41 -4.09
CA GLU A 131 9.32 21.68 -3.42
C GLU A 131 10.73 22.19 -3.67
N THR A 132 11.70 21.29 -3.85
CA THR A 132 13.07 21.64 -4.24
C THR A 132 13.21 21.94 -5.74
N GLY A 133 12.14 21.76 -6.54
CA GLY A 133 12.16 21.97 -7.98
C GLY A 133 12.89 20.88 -8.77
N ARG A 134 13.27 19.76 -8.13
CA ARG A 134 14.00 18.67 -8.81
C ARG A 134 13.11 17.89 -9.76
N ASN A 135 11.85 17.66 -9.38
CA ASN A 135 10.85 16.93 -10.17
C ASN A 135 9.58 17.79 -10.32
N LYS A 136 8.82 17.54 -11.37
CA LYS A 136 7.58 18.31 -11.67
C LYS A 136 6.33 17.45 -11.58
N LYS A 137 6.40 16.17 -11.94
CA LYS A 137 5.29 15.23 -11.90
C LYS A 137 5.71 13.96 -11.20
N VAL A 138 5.22 13.75 -9.99
CA VAL A 138 5.56 12.61 -9.14
C VAL A 138 4.30 11.82 -8.81
N ILE A 139 4.30 10.52 -9.11
CA ILE A 139 3.24 9.61 -8.67
C ILE A 139 3.62 9.01 -7.32
N VAL A 140 2.71 9.09 -6.36
CA VAL A 140 2.74 8.29 -5.13
C VAL A 140 1.62 7.28 -5.19
N VAL A 141 1.95 6.00 -5.14
CA VAL A 141 0.99 4.91 -5.13
C VAL A 141 1.16 4.10 -3.85
N GLY A 142 0.04 3.79 -3.19
CA GLY A 142 -0.02 2.84 -2.09
C GLY A 142 -0.84 1.63 -2.51
N GLY A 143 -0.36 0.45 -2.21
CA GLY A 143 -1.08 -0.78 -2.53
C GLY A 143 -0.56 -1.97 -1.76
N ASP A 144 -1.50 -2.80 -1.29
CA ASP A 144 -1.17 -4.03 -0.60
C ASP A 144 -2.11 -5.17 -1.00
N LYS A 145 -1.53 -6.34 -1.23
CA LYS A 145 -2.23 -7.61 -1.29
C LYS A 145 -2.16 -8.28 0.08
N MET A 146 -2.89 -7.71 1.06
CA MET A 146 -2.85 -8.22 2.44
C MET A 146 -3.32 -9.67 2.54
N SER A 147 -4.21 -10.11 1.65
CA SER A 147 -4.65 -11.51 1.57
C SER A 147 -3.51 -12.52 1.38
N SER A 148 -2.35 -12.08 0.90
CA SER A 148 -1.17 -12.95 0.71
C SER A 148 -0.39 -13.21 2.01
N ILE A 149 -0.53 -12.35 3.01
CA ILE A 149 0.21 -12.42 4.26
C ILE A 149 -0.68 -12.52 5.51
N ILE A 150 -2.01 -12.54 5.35
CA ILE A 150 -2.94 -12.78 6.45
C ILE A 150 -3.28 -14.27 6.51
N ASP A 151 -3.18 -14.84 7.72
CA ASP A 151 -3.52 -16.23 7.97
C ASP A 151 -5.04 -16.46 7.77
N PRO A 152 -5.45 -17.30 6.78
CA PRO A 152 -6.87 -17.55 6.52
C PRO A 152 -7.58 -18.31 7.66
N THR A 153 -6.86 -18.78 8.67
CA THR A 153 -7.40 -19.46 9.85
C THR A 153 -7.34 -18.62 11.13
N ASP A 154 -6.76 -17.40 11.06
CA ASP A 154 -6.70 -16.52 12.21
C ASP A 154 -7.92 -15.58 12.28
N ARG A 155 -8.82 -15.86 13.22
CA ARG A 155 -10.01 -15.04 13.47
C ARG A 155 -9.71 -13.60 13.92
N ALA A 156 -8.50 -13.34 14.40
CA ALA A 156 -8.14 -12.01 14.90
C ALA A 156 -7.75 -11.04 13.78
N THR A 157 -7.07 -11.52 12.75
CA THR A 157 -6.56 -10.68 11.67
C THR A 157 -7.35 -10.81 10.37
N LEU A 158 -7.89 -11.99 10.04
CA LEU A 158 -8.61 -12.22 8.79
C LEU A 158 -9.77 -11.25 8.54
N PRO A 159 -10.59 -10.85 9.55
CA PRO A 159 -11.67 -9.89 9.34
C PRO A 159 -11.23 -8.47 9.03
N LEU A 160 -9.96 -8.10 9.28
CA LEU A 160 -9.50 -6.70 9.26
C LEU A 160 -9.01 -6.25 7.89
N PHE A 161 -8.45 -7.15 7.08
CA PHE A 161 -7.64 -6.80 5.92
C PHE A 161 -8.29 -7.22 4.61
N GLY A 162 -8.02 -6.43 3.58
CA GLY A 162 -8.34 -6.69 2.18
C GLY A 162 -7.23 -6.17 1.28
N ASP A 163 -7.45 -6.22 -0.03
CA ASP A 163 -6.51 -5.87 -1.07
C ASP A 163 -6.98 -4.63 -1.83
N GLY A 164 -6.05 -3.79 -2.26
CA GLY A 164 -6.37 -2.61 -3.06
C GLY A 164 -5.14 -1.74 -3.33
N ALA A 165 -5.31 -0.78 -4.21
CA ALA A 165 -4.31 0.24 -4.47
C ALA A 165 -4.95 1.59 -4.79
N ALA A 166 -4.26 2.68 -4.43
CA ALA A 166 -4.63 4.03 -4.82
C ALA A 166 -3.39 4.86 -5.13
N ALA A 167 -3.51 5.79 -6.06
CA ALA A 167 -2.42 6.63 -6.51
C ALA A 167 -2.82 8.11 -6.51
N VAL A 168 -1.85 8.98 -6.27
CA VAL A 168 -1.99 10.43 -6.44
C VAL A 168 -0.88 10.97 -7.34
N LEU A 169 -1.21 11.99 -8.13
CA LEU A 169 -0.26 12.80 -8.88
C LEU A 169 0.07 14.05 -8.06
N LEU A 170 1.36 14.31 -7.87
CA LEU A 170 1.86 15.53 -7.25
C LEU A 170 2.50 16.42 -8.30
N GLU A 171 2.13 17.70 -8.27
CA GLU A 171 2.70 18.75 -9.13
C GLU A 171 3.00 20.02 -8.30
N PRO A 172 3.94 20.89 -8.79
CA PRO A 172 4.27 22.12 -8.10
C PRO A 172 3.11 23.11 -8.11
N ASN A 173 2.86 23.73 -6.97
CA ASN A 173 1.90 24.81 -6.81
C ASN A 173 2.54 26.06 -6.21
N THR A 174 2.13 27.24 -6.68
CA THR A 174 2.61 28.56 -6.21
C THR A 174 1.46 29.46 -5.73
N GLU A 175 0.25 28.94 -5.63
CA GLU A 175 -0.95 29.67 -5.23
C GLU A 175 -1.26 29.53 -3.73
N GLY A 176 -0.47 28.70 -3.01
CA GLY A 176 -0.53 28.57 -1.55
C GLY A 176 -1.36 27.38 -1.05
N TYR A 177 -1.71 26.44 -1.91
CA TYR A 177 -2.32 25.17 -1.51
C TYR A 177 -1.40 23.98 -1.84
N GLY A 178 -1.67 22.80 -1.28
CA GLY A 178 -0.88 21.61 -1.42
C GLY A 178 -0.56 20.98 -0.07
N LEU A 179 0.52 20.23 0.04
CA LEU A 179 1.01 19.72 1.33
C LEU A 179 1.57 20.90 2.14
N ILE A 180 0.86 21.29 3.19
CA ILE A 180 1.19 22.47 4.00
C ILE A 180 2.19 22.13 5.08
N ASP A 181 1.98 21.00 5.79
CA ASP A 181 2.81 20.54 6.90
C ASP A 181 2.62 19.04 7.10
N SER A 182 3.55 18.41 7.82
CA SER A 182 3.50 16.99 8.16
C SER A 182 4.19 16.70 9.47
N ILE A 183 3.64 15.77 10.24
CA ILE A 183 4.27 15.23 11.44
C ILE A 183 4.41 13.72 11.24
N THR A 184 5.66 13.26 11.15
CA THR A 184 5.98 11.85 10.98
C THR A 184 6.74 11.34 12.19
N ARG A 185 6.35 10.18 12.72
CA ARG A 185 7.00 9.54 13.87
C ARG A 185 6.98 8.02 13.71
N SER A 186 7.91 7.35 14.37
CA SER A 186 7.97 5.88 14.44
C SER A 186 8.42 5.47 15.84
N ASP A 187 7.86 4.35 16.32
CA ASP A 187 8.34 3.68 17.54
C ASP A 187 8.74 2.24 17.22
N GLY A 188 10.03 1.98 17.10
CA GLY A 188 10.57 0.65 16.83
C GLY A 188 10.37 -0.34 18.00
N ASN A 189 10.09 0.13 19.22
CA ASN A 189 9.82 -0.75 20.35
C ASN A 189 8.49 -1.49 20.22
N GLY A 190 7.56 -0.97 19.40
CA GLY A 190 6.28 -1.59 19.06
C GLY A 190 6.38 -2.80 18.15
N GLY A 191 7.54 -3.09 17.54
CA GLY A 191 7.72 -4.17 16.56
C GLY A 191 7.31 -5.57 17.01
N LYS A 192 7.29 -5.83 18.33
CA LYS A 192 6.82 -7.10 18.89
C LYS A 192 5.29 -7.30 18.85
N HIS A 193 4.52 -6.25 18.59
CA HIS A 193 3.06 -6.26 18.60
C HIS A 193 2.45 -6.41 17.20
N LEU A 194 3.20 -6.05 16.14
CA LEU A 194 2.76 -6.19 14.75
C LEU A 194 3.98 -6.50 13.87
N TYR A 195 4.07 -7.72 13.36
CA TYR A 195 5.20 -8.20 12.58
C TYR A 195 4.87 -9.41 11.72
N MET A 196 5.68 -9.67 10.71
CA MET A 196 5.77 -10.94 10.01
C MET A 196 7.17 -11.51 10.26
N LYS A 197 7.26 -12.68 10.91
CA LYS A 197 8.53 -13.18 11.46
C LYS A 197 9.49 -13.70 10.41
N ALA A 198 9.00 -14.42 9.41
CA ALA A 198 9.83 -15.07 8.41
C ALA A 198 9.64 -14.46 7.00
N GLY A 199 10.54 -14.80 6.10
CA GLY A 199 10.64 -14.28 4.75
C GLY A 199 11.70 -13.21 4.58
N GLY A 200 12.27 -12.68 5.67
CA GLY A 200 13.40 -11.75 5.67
C GLY A 200 14.74 -12.44 5.94
N SER A 201 15.80 -11.64 6.09
CA SER A 201 17.18 -12.14 6.25
C SER A 201 17.44 -12.85 7.58
N ALA A 202 16.71 -12.51 8.65
CA ALA A 202 16.87 -13.16 9.96
C ALA A 202 16.26 -14.58 9.99
N TYR A 203 15.14 -14.75 9.31
CA TYR A 203 14.42 -16.01 9.18
C TYR A 203 14.04 -16.23 7.71
N PRO A 204 14.98 -16.70 6.86
CA PRO A 204 14.69 -17.05 5.47
C PRO A 204 13.61 -18.13 5.38
N ALA A 205 12.97 -18.25 4.22
CA ALA A 205 11.95 -19.27 3.99
C ALA A 205 12.55 -20.67 4.05
N THR A 206 11.97 -21.54 4.89
CA THR A 206 12.31 -22.97 5.04
C THR A 206 11.03 -23.75 5.27
N GLU A 207 11.08 -25.08 5.16
CA GLU A 207 9.95 -25.93 5.51
C GLU A 207 9.48 -25.71 6.96
N GLU A 208 10.42 -25.49 7.89
CA GLU A 208 10.11 -25.19 9.28
C GLU A 208 9.33 -23.87 9.42
N THR A 209 9.80 -22.79 8.80
CA THR A 209 9.15 -21.47 8.91
C THR A 209 7.76 -21.47 8.26
N VAL A 210 7.56 -22.24 7.17
CA VAL A 210 6.26 -22.43 6.54
C VAL A 210 5.35 -23.26 7.45
N ARG A 211 5.82 -24.38 8.00
CA ARG A 211 5.04 -25.23 8.92
C ARG A 211 4.60 -24.47 10.17
N ASN A 212 5.47 -23.61 10.69
CA ASN A 212 5.20 -22.78 11.86
C ASN A 212 4.38 -21.53 11.54
N ARG A 213 3.96 -21.34 10.27
CA ARG A 213 3.12 -20.20 9.82
C ARG A 213 3.76 -18.83 10.07
N TRP A 214 5.09 -18.73 10.11
CA TRP A 214 5.82 -17.49 10.40
C TRP A 214 5.80 -16.49 9.23
N HIS A 215 5.27 -16.88 8.07
CA HIS A 215 5.06 -16.04 6.89
C HIS A 215 3.73 -15.27 6.90
N TYR A 216 2.97 -15.37 8.01
CA TYR A 216 1.78 -14.57 8.21
C TYR A 216 2.01 -13.44 9.20
N ALA A 217 1.30 -12.33 9.00
CA ALA A 217 1.32 -11.20 9.89
C ALA A 217 0.73 -11.58 11.26
N HIS A 218 1.45 -11.26 12.32
CA HIS A 218 1.00 -11.38 13.70
C HIS A 218 0.62 -10.00 14.23
N GLN A 219 -0.54 -9.90 14.89
CA GLN A 219 -1.03 -8.65 15.46
C GLN A 219 -1.59 -8.89 16.88
N ASP A 220 -0.99 -8.22 17.88
CA ASP A 220 -1.61 -8.01 19.19
C ASP A 220 -2.50 -6.76 19.11
N GLY A 221 -3.78 -6.98 18.75
CA GLY A 221 -4.72 -5.88 18.51
C GLY A 221 -4.92 -4.93 19.68
N GLN A 222 -4.81 -5.42 20.93
CA GLN A 222 -4.96 -4.57 22.12
C GLN A 222 -3.78 -3.61 22.29
N SER A 223 -2.55 -4.10 22.06
CA SER A 223 -1.34 -3.28 22.16
C SER A 223 -1.17 -2.33 20.98
N VAL A 224 -1.61 -2.73 19.78
CA VAL A 224 -1.54 -1.88 18.58
C VAL A 224 -2.57 -0.75 18.62
N PHE A 225 -3.74 -0.96 19.24
CA PHE A 225 -4.82 0.05 19.31
C PHE A 225 -4.60 1.11 20.41
N LYS A 226 -3.82 0.82 21.45
CA LYS A 226 -3.52 1.76 22.56
C LYS A 226 -2.42 2.74 22.21
#